data_fcbdb674e1782c92e6f5bd4cc7ca998b
#
_entry.id   fcbdb674e1782c92e6f5bd4cc7ca998b
#
_cell.length_a   1.000
_cell.length_b   1.000
_cell.length_c   1.000
_cell.angle_alpha   90.00
_cell.angle_beta   90.00
_cell.angle_gamma   90.00
#
_symmetry.space_group_name_H-M   'P 1'
#
loop_
_entity.id
_entity.type
_entity.pdbx_description
1 polymer ?
#
loop_
_entity_poly.entity_id
_entity_poly.type
_entity_poly.pdbx_seq_one_letter_code
_entity_poly.pdbx_strand_id
1 'polypeptide(L)'
;MNPLGRLRVLNDINSSNEYYRAQAERQAINSPVQSLASDLMLMTLNELNPEFKDNLIGTVHDSLLLLIHESKVNESVDKIVRIMEHPIIEPYDFELRVPIVADVQVGDYWSEGAETLQIVRKVL
;
A
#
# COMPACT_ATOMS: atom_id res chain seq x y z
N MET A 1 -16.86 8.88 -1.61
CA MET A 1 -15.71 9.26 -2.46
C MET A 1 -14.47 9.28 -1.59
N ASN A 2 -13.36 8.70 -2.05
CA ASN A 2 -12.09 8.83 -1.33
C ASN A 2 -11.39 10.16 -1.69
N PRO A 3 -10.31 10.57 -1.00
CA PRO A 3 -9.60 11.83 -1.27
C PRO A 3 -9.05 11.96 -2.70
N LEU A 4 -8.81 10.85 -3.40
CA LEU A 4 -8.32 10.83 -4.78
C LEU A 4 -9.44 10.76 -5.83
N GLY A 5 -10.70 10.96 -5.42
CA GLY A 5 -11.85 11.03 -6.33
C GLY A 5 -12.52 9.69 -6.67
N ARG A 6 -12.04 8.55 -6.15
CA ARG A 6 -12.68 7.26 -6.39
C ARG A 6 -14.05 7.18 -5.74
N LEU A 7 -15.06 6.81 -6.53
CA LEU A 7 -16.44 6.65 -6.08
C LEU A 7 -16.76 5.18 -5.76
N ARG A 8 -17.56 4.97 -4.73
CA ARG A 8 -18.24 3.71 -4.46
C ARG A 8 -19.75 3.95 -4.41
N VAL A 9 -20.48 3.20 -5.20
CA VAL A 9 -21.94 3.18 -5.16
C VAL A 9 -22.40 2.26 -4.04
N LEU A 10 -23.38 2.72 -3.24
CA LEU A 10 -23.95 1.99 -2.10
C LEU A 10 -25.44 1.82 -2.36
N ASN A 11 -25.81 0.79 -3.11
CA ASN A 11 -27.19 0.56 -3.57
C ASN A 11 -28.17 0.35 -2.40
N ASP A 12 -27.70 -0.25 -1.31
CA ASP A 12 -28.52 -0.63 -0.17
C ASP A 12 -28.58 0.40 0.96
N ILE A 13 -28.00 1.60 0.75
CA ILE A 13 -27.94 2.63 1.81
C ILE A 13 -29.33 3.10 2.26
N ASN A 14 -30.31 3.04 1.36
CA ASN A 14 -31.70 3.39 1.62
C ASN A 14 -32.61 2.15 1.71
N SER A 15 -32.06 0.97 1.92
CA SER A 15 -32.84 -0.28 2.03
C SER A 15 -33.79 -0.23 3.22
N SER A 16 -35.02 -0.68 3.05
CA SER A 16 -35.97 -0.90 4.13
C SER A 16 -35.56 -2.06 5.07
N ASN A 17 -34.73 -2.97 4.55
CA ASN A 17 -34.15 -4.04 5.35
C ASN A 17 -32.97 -3.51 6.16
N GLU A 18 -33.09 -3.56 7.49
CA GLU A 18 -32.09 -3.04 8.42
C GLU A 18 -30.71 -3.70 8.27
N TYR A 19 -30.66 -5.00 7.99
CA TYR A 19 -29.41 -5.73 7.79
C TYR A 19 -28.60 -5.18 6.59
N TYR A 20 -29.23 -5.00 5.44
CA TYR A 20 -28.59 -4.48 4.23
C TYR A 20 -28.21 -3.01 4.41
N ARG A 21 -29.06 -2.20 5.03
CA ARG A 21 -28.76 -0.81 5.33
C ARG A 21 -27.53 -0.69 6.24
N ALA A 22 -27.48 -1.43 7.35
CA ALA A 22 -26.35 -1.43 8.28
C ALA A 22 -25.04 -1.91 7.60
N GLN A 23 -25.12 -2.84 6.67
CA GLN A 23 -23.97 -3.26 5.87
C GLN A 23 -23.49 -2.12 4.95
N ALA A 24 -24.39 -1.44 4.26
CA ALA A 24 -24.05 -0.31 3.40
C ALA A 24 -23.44 0.87 4.19
N GLU A 25 -23.95 1.15 5.37
CA GLU A 25 -23.40 2.17 6.29
C GLU A 25 -21.95 1.83 6.70
N ARG A 26 -21.66 0.58 7.08
CA ARG A 26 -20.28 0.14 7.37
C ARG A 26 -19.38 0.27 6.14
N GLN A 27 -19.88 -0.05 4.96
CA GLN A 27 -19.14 0.11 3.70
C GLN A 27 -18.89 1.60 3.39
N ALA A 28 -19.83 2.49 3.69
CA ALA A 28 -19.68 3.93 3.50
C ALA A 28 -18.50 4.48 4.31
N ILE A 29 -18.34 4.01 5.54
CA ILE A 29 -17.27 4.43 6.46
C ILE A 29 -15.91 3.85 6.03
N ASN A 30 -15.85 2.55 5.71
CA ASN A 30 -14.60 1.85 5.48
C ASN A 30 -14.04 2.04 4.06
N SER A 31 -14.92 2.20 3.05
CA SER A 31 -14.50 2.27 1.65
C SER A 31 -13.54 3.42 1.32
N PRO A 32 -13.69 4.64 1.85
CA PRO A 32 -12.74 5.71 1.58
C PRO A 32 -11.32 5.37 2.02
N VAL A 33 -11.16 4.76 3.21
CA VAL A 33 -9.86 4.37 3.75
C VAL A 33 -9.24 3.23 2.95
N GLN A 34 -9.99 2.14 2.74
CA GLN A 34 -9.51 0.98 1.99
C GLN A 34 -9.17 1.32 0.54
N SER A 35 -10.00 2.13 -0.12
CA SER A 35 -9.72 2.53 -1.50
C SER A 35 -8.54 3.48 -1.61
N LEU A 36 -8.32 4.36 -0.63
CA LEU A 36 -7.13 5.20 -0.58
C LEU A 36 -5.87 4.35 -0.44
N ALA A 37 -5.84 3.38 0.47
CA ALA A 37 -4.71 2.47 0.63
C ALA A 37 -4.40 1.71 -0.67
N SER A 38 -5.43 1.20 -1.36
CA SER A 38 -5.27 0.57 -2.68
C SER A 38 -4.70 1.52 -3.73
N ASP A 39 -5.17 2.76 -3.77
CA ASP A 39 -4.70 3.76 -4.73
C ASP A 39 -3.24 4.13 -4.47
N LEU A 40 -2.84 4.31 -3.22
CA LEU A 40 -1.45 4.55 -2.82
C LEU A 40 -0.54 3.38 -3.21
N MET A 41 -1.00 2.14 -3.04
CA MET A 41 -0.26 0.96 -3.49
C MET A 41 -0.05 0.95 -5.01
N LEU A 42 -1.09 1.29 -5.79
CA LEU A 42 -0.97 1.39 -7.25
C LEU A 42 -0.01 2.49 -7.69
N MET A 43 0.01 3.62 -7.00
CA MET A 43 0.97 4.71 -7.24
C MET A 43 2.39 4.25 -6.95
N THR A 44 2.62 3.59 -5.82
CA THR A 44 3.89 2.96 -5.46
C THR A 44 4.37 1.99 -6.53
N LEU A 45 3.50 1.10 -7.00
CA LEU A 45 3.82 0.15 -8.08
C LEU A 45 4.22 0.87 -9.37
N ASN A 46 3.52 1.93 -9.75
CA ASN A 46 3.83 2.71 -10.92
C ASN A 46 5.19 3.41 -10.80
N GLU A 47 5.54 3.90 -9.63
CA GLU A 47 6.81 4.55 -9.34
C GLU A 47 7.97 3.55 -9.30
N LEU A 48 7.77 2.35 -8.76
CA LEU A 48 8.75 1.27 -8.75
C LEU A 48 9.01 0.67 -10.15
N ASN A 49 8.03 0.70 -11.04
CA ASN A 49 8.09 0.02 -12.34
C ASN A 49 9.31 0.34 -13.19
N PRO A 50 9.80 1.58 -13.34
CA PRO A 50 10.97 1.88 -14.17
C PRO A 50 12.25 1.15 -13.76
N GLU A 51 12.44 0.91 -12.45
CA GLU A 51 13.66 0.30 -11.92
C GLU A 51 13.46 -1.17 -11.52
N PHE A 52 12.29 -1.52 -10.99
CA PHE A 52 12.05 -2.82 -10.33
C PHE A 52 11.06 -3.74 -11.06
N LYS A 53 10.62 -3.40 -12.28
CA LYS A 53 9.62 -4.20 -13.01
C LYS A 53 9.99 -5.68 -13.16
N ASP A 54 11.29 -5.97 -13.41
CA ASP A 54 11.78 -7.33 -13.60
C ASP A 54 12.04 -8.07 -12.27
N ASN A 55 12.00 -7.34 -11.17
CA ASN A 55 12.18 -7.85 -9.81
C ASN A 55 10.84 -8.10 -9.10
N LEU A 56 9.78 -7.43 -9.51
CA LEU A 56 8.46 -7.53 -8.90
C LEU A 56 7.83 -8.88 -9.26
N ILE A 57 7.62 -9.75 -8.26
CA ILE A 57 6.96 -11.04 -8.43
C ILE A 57 5.44 -10.90 -8.29
N GLY A 58 4.99 -10.08 -7.35
CA GLY A 58 3.57 -9.89 -7.10
C GLY A 58 3.26 -8.99 -5.92
N THR A 59 1.96 -8.89 -5.65
CA THR A 59 1.42 -8.14 -4.51
C THR A 59 0.50 -9.04 -3.70
N VAL A 60 0.54 -8.90 -2.38
CA VAL A 60 -0.38 -9.59 -1.47
C VAL A 60 -0.96 -8.54 -0.53
N HIS A 61 -2.23 -8.18 -0.72
CA HIS A 61 -2.92 -7.11 -0.01
C HIS A 61 -2.18 -5.76 -0.13
N ASP A 62 -1.51 -5.32 0.92
CA ASP A 62 -0.72 -4.10 1.05
C ASP A 62 0.80 -4.35 0.97
N SER A 63 1.21 -5.57 0.64
CA SER A 63 2.61 -5.98 0.57
C SER A 63 3.08 -6.15 -0.86
N LEU A 64 4.37 -5.86 -1.09
CA LEU A 64 5.08 -6.10 -2.34
C LEU A 64 6.06 -7.26 -2.16
N LEU A 65 6.06 -8.18 -3.12
CA LEU A 65 7.01 -9.28 -3.17
C LEU A 65 7.98 -9.06 -4.33
N LEU A 66 9.27 -8.93 -4.00
CA LEU A 66 10.33 -8.69 -4.97
C LEU A 66 11.43 -9.76 -4.84
N LEU A 67 12.01 -10.12 -5.97
CA LEU A 67 13.21 -10.95 -6.05
C LEU A 67 14.42 -10.06 -6.38
N ILE A 68 15.30 -9.89 -5.42
CA ILE A 68 16.46 -9.00 -5.54
C ILE A 68 17.73 -9.82 -5.41
N HIS A 69 18.73 -9.56 -6.28
CA HIS A 69 20.04 -10.18 -6.14
C HIS A 69 20.68 -9.77 -4.81
N GLU A 70 21.27 -10.73 -4.08
CA GLU A 70 21.82 -10.56 -2.73
C GLU A 70 22.70 -9.31 -2.59
N SER A 71 23.60 -9.07 -3.57
CA SER A 71 24.53 -7.93 -3.55
C SER A 71 23.84 -6.56 -3.67
N LYS A 72 22.55 -6.51 -4.05
CA LYS A 72 21.78 -5.27 -4.27
C LYS A 72 20.67 -5.07 -3.23
N VAL A 73 20.48 -6.02 -2.31
CA VAL A 73 19.36 -6.00 -1.36
C VAL A 73 19.32 -4.69 -0.57
N ASN A 74 20.41 -4.28 0.06
CA ASN A 74 20.42 -3.09 0.93
C ASN A 74 20.06 -1.82 0.16
N GLU A 75 20.68 -1.60 -1.00
CA GLU A 75 20.39 -0.44 -1.85
C GLU A 75 18.94 -0.44 -2.34
N SER A 76 18.45 -1.61 -2.76
CA SER A 76 17.08 -1.76 -3.26
C SER A 76 16.05 -1.53 -2.16
N VAL A 77 16.29 -2.06 -0.97
CA VAL A 77 15.39 -1.87 0.18
C VAL A 77 15.26 -0.39 0.53
N ASP A 78 16.35 0.36 0.60
CA ASP A 78 16.31 1.79 0.91
C ASP A 78 15.47 2.57 -0.11
N LYS A 79 15.62 2.26 -1.40
CA LYS A 79 14.84 2.89 -2.46
C LYS A 79 13.36 2.51 -2.39
N ILE A 80 13.05 1.23 -2.23
CA ILE A 80 11.68 0.72 -2.18
C ILE A 80 10.94 1.30 -0.98
N VAL A 81 11.55 1.27 0.20
CA VAL A 81 10.96 1.86 1.41
C VAL A 81 10.67 3.34 1.23
N ARG A 82 11.63 4.09 0.66
CA ARG A 82 11.45 5.51 0.40
C ARG A 82 10.25 5.78 -0.52
N ILE A 83 10.09 5.00 -1.58
CA ILE A 83 8.96 5.14 -2.52
C ILE A 83 7.64 4.76 -1.83
N MET A 84 7.62 3.68 -1.05
CA MET A 84 6.41 3.24 -0.33
C MET A 84 5.96 4.24 0.73
N GLU A 85 6.89 4.86 1.46
CA GLU A 85 6.59 5.82 2.53
C GLU A 85 6.24 7.22 1.99
N HIS A 86 6.67 7.54 0.76
CA HIS A 86 6.51 8.86 0.14
C HIS A 86 5.94 8.74 -1.30
N PRO A 87 4.73 8.17 -1.45
CA PRO A 87 4.11 8.04 -2.78
C PRO A 87 3.86 9.41 -3.40
N ILE A 88 4.02 9.51 -4.71
CA ILE A 88 3.78 10.75 -5.46
C ILE A 88 2.28 11.03 -5.54
N ILE A 89 1.81 11.97 -4.74
CA ILE A 89 0.40 12.38 -4.65
C ILE A 89 0.14 13.83 -5.08
N GLU A 90 1.17 14.56 -5.48
CA GLU A 90 1.08 15.98 -5.84
C GLU A 90 0.07 16.30 -6.97
N PRO A 91 -0.20 15.39 -7.95
CA PRO A 91 -1.24 15.64 -8.96
C PRO A 91 -2.64 15.72 -8.37
N TYR A 92 -2.83 15.25 -7.13
CA TYR A 92 -4.10 15.27 -6.41
C TYR A 92 -4.04 16.34 -5.33
N ASP A 93 -5.07 17.13 -5.19
CA ASP A 93 -5.20 18.14 -4.11
C ASP A 93 -5.46 17.45 -2.76
N PHE A 94 -4.48 16.66 -2.31
CA PHE A 94 -4.55 15.83 -1.12
C PHE A 94 -3.18 15.71 -0.45
N GLU A 95 -3.15 15.81 0.87
CA GLU A 95 -1.97 15.64 1.72
C GLU A 95 -2.20 14.54 2.75
N LEU A 96 -1.20 13.67 2.90
CA LEU A 96 -1.20 12.66 3.97
C LEU A 96 -0.89 13.32 5.31
N ARG A 97 -1.83 13.26 6.24
CA ARG A 97 -1.66 13.81 7.60
C ARG A 97 -1.00 12.81 8.57
N VAL A 98 -0.94 11.54 8.18
CA VAL A 98 -0.34 10.45 8.95
C VAL A 98 0.76 9.83 8.09
N PRO A 99 1.96 9.60 8.63
CA PRO A 99 3.04 8.97 7.88
C PRO A 99 2.67 7.53 7.50
N ILE A 100 3.08 7.13 6.30
CA ILE A 100 3.10 5.71 5.91
C ILE A 100 4.43 5.14 6.40
N VAL A 101 4.39 3.97 7.01
CA VAL A 101 5.56 3.23 7.46
C VAL A 101 5.58 1.90 6.74
N ALA A 102 6.70 1.57 6.08
CA ALA A 102 6.90 0.30 5.40
C ALA A 102 7.77 -0.63 6.25
N ASP A 103 7.23 -1.80 6.57
CA ASP A 103 7.98 -2.89 7.18
C ASP A 103 8.61 -3.75 6.09
N VAL A 104 9.87 -4.16 6.29
CA VAL A 104 10.62 -4.96 5.33
C VAL A 104 11.05 -6.28 5.94
N GLN A 105 10.81 -7.35 5.21
CA GLN A 105 11.35 -8.67 5.49
C GLN A 105 12.23 -9.12 4.34
N VAL A 106 13.40 -9.64 4.65
CA VAL A 106 14.34 -10.21 3.66
C VAL A 106 14.64 -11.65 4.05
N GLY A 107 14.61 -12.55 3.09
CA GLY A 107 14.88 -13.96 3.29
C GLY A 107 15.15 -14.67 1.97
N ASP A 108 15.69 -15.87 2.01
CA ASP A 108 15.98 -16.68 0.82
C ASP A 108 14.73 -17.24 0.15
N TYR A 109 13.61 -17.22 0.86
CA TYR A 109 12.31 -17.68 0.37
C TYR A 109 11.18 -16.95 1.10
N TRP A 110 10.03 -16.88 0.44
CA TRP A 110 8.83 -16.31 1.05
C TRP A 110 8.22 -17.25 2.08
N SER A 111 8.28 -16.88 3.36
CA SER A 111 7.59 -17.57 4.45
C SER A 111 7.15 -16.60 5.55
N GLU A 112 6.17 -16.99 6.33
CA GLU A 112 5.71 -16.24 7.51
C GLU A 112 6.74 -16.23 8.66
N GLY A 113 7.94 -16.68 8.44
CA GLY A 113 9.03 -16.74 9.42
C GLY A 113 10.37 -16.27 8.87
N ALA A 114 10.38 -15.55 7.75
CA ALA A 114 11.61 -14.93 7.25
C ALA A 114 12.19 -14.01 8.34
N GLU A 115 13.50 -14.10 8.57
CA GLU A 115 14.17 -13.24 9.55
C GLU A 115 13.90 -11.77 9.19
N THR A 116 13.31 -11.05 10.14
CA THR A 116 13.13 -9.61 10.00
C THR A 116 14.50 -8.98 10.08
N LEU A 117 15.06 -8.53 8.98
CA LEU A 117 16.19 -7.62 9.01
C LEU A 117 15.68 -6.30 9.59
N GLN A 118 15.92 -6.10 10.88
CA GLN A 118 15.76 -4.79 11.47
C GLN A 118 16.80 -3.87 10.82
N ILE A 119 16.38 -3.15 9.79
CA ILE A 119 17.14 -2.00 9.33
C ILE A 119 16.98 -0.97 10.43
N VAL A 120 17.95 -0.95 11.36
CA VAL A 120 18.03 0.10 12.38
C VAL A 120 18.28 1.40 11.64
N ARG A 121 17.20 2.12 11.29
CA ARG A 121 17.31 3.52 10.90
C ARG A 121 17.84 4.28 12.09
N LYS A 122 19.08 4.74 12.03
CA LYS A 122 19.48 5.90 12.82
C LYS A 122 18.66 7.07 12.31
N VAL A 123 17.64 7.42 13.07
CA VAL A 123 17.00 8.73 12.96
C VAL A 123 18.07 9.74 13.41
N LEU A 124 18.59 10.50 12.45
CA LEU A 124 19.33 11.72 12.73
C LEU A 124 18.33 12.87 12.86
#